data_b3700f6db3c11ab42d558aa5f0bdc442
#
_entry.id   b3700f6db3c11ab42d558aa5f0bdc442
#
_cell.length_a   1.000
_cell.length_b   1.000
_cell.length_c   1.000
_cell.angle_alpha   90.00
_cell.angle_beta   90.00
_cell.angle_gamma   90.00
#
_symmetry.space_group_name_H-M   'P 1'
#
loop_
_entity.id
_entity.type
_entity.pdbx_description
1 polymer ?
#
loop_
_entity_poly.entity_id
_entity_poly.type
_entity_poly.pdbx_seq_one_letter_code
_entity_poly.pdbx_strand_id
1 'polypeptide(L)'
;MNNQDLQQRVEQISLRDFHRPFMHQAIFNRRLKTTGGRFHLKDGHLDFNPTMFATHPEAIDGIIKHELTHYHLYAQHRGYKHGDHDFKTLLAQVGGSRYAPAPDHTAKWHYQCHHCGADYYRSRKINLQRYRCGRCHGQLVLQAAESL
;
A
#
# COMPACT_ATOMS: atom_id res chain seq x y z
N MET A 1 -8.52 -10.61 13.02
CA MET A 1 -8.73 -9.22 13.51
C MET A 1 -10.06 -8.71 12.95
N ASN A 2 -10.93 -8.27 13.82
CA ASN A 2 -12.21 -7.63 13.44
C ASN A 2 -12.07 -6.09 13.55
N ASN A 3 -13.17 -5.38 13.26
CA ASN A 3 -13.14 -3.91 13.35
C ASN A 3 -12.87 -3.40 14.77
N GLN A 4 -13.34 -4.10 15.78
CA GLN A 4 -13.08 -3.73 17.18
C GLN A 4 -11.59 -3.86 17.53
N ASP A 5 -10.95 -4.95 17.12
CA ASP A 5 -9.51 -5.15 17.30
C ASP A 5 -8.71 -4.08 16.56
N LEU A 6 -9.13 -3.77 15.34
CA LEU A 6 -8.51 -2.73 14.53
C LEU A 6 -8.60 -1.37 15.21
N GLN A 7 -9.79 -1.00 15.70
CA GLN A 7 -10.00 0.27 16.40
C GLN A 7 -9.08 0.39 17.60
N GLN A 8 -9.00 -0.65 18.43
CA GLN A 8 -8.13 -0.65 19.62
C GLN A 8 -6.66 -0.50 19.22
N ARG A 9 -6.22 -1.20 18.20
CA ARG A 9 -4.83 -1.13 17.75
C ARG A 9 -4.47 0.25 17.21
N VAL A 10 -5.36 0.86 16.43
CA VAL A 10 -5.16 2.22 15.92
C VAL A 10 -5.07 3.22 17.07
N GLU A 11 -5.97 3.12 18.05
CA GLU A 11 -5.96 3.99 19.23
C GLU A 11 -4.67 3.83 20.04
N GLN A 12 -4.21 2.58 20.24
CA GLN A 12 -2.97 2.29 20.99
C GLN A 12 -1.75 2.87 20.27
N ILE A 13 -1.64 2.67 18.97
CA ILE A 13 -0.52 3.19 18.16
C ILE A 13 -0.54 4.72 18.16
N SER A 14 -1.71 5.32 18.07
CA SER A 14 -1.85 6.77 18.10
C SER A 14 -1.30 7.36 19.40
N LEU A 15 -1.69 6.81 20.55
CA LEU A 15 -1.20 7.28 21.85
C LEU A 15 0.29 6.99 22.03
N ARG A 16 0.73 5.78 21.69
CA ARG A 16 2.11 5.33 21.92
C ARG A 16 3.11 6.09 21.05
N ASP A 17 2.83 6.25 19.75
CA ASP A 17 3.82 6.75 18.81
C ASP A 17 3.61 8.21 18.43
N PHE A 18 2.36 8.69 18.44
CA PHE A 18 2.03 10.07 18.08
C PHE A 18 1.75 10.94 19.31
N HIS A 19 1.59 10.34 20.48
CA HIS A 19 1.26 11.03 21.75
C HIS A 19 -0.04 11.83 21.67
N ARG A 20 -0.96 11.40 20.82
CA ARG A 20 -2.26 12.02 20.59
C ARG A 20 -3.34 10.96 20.44
N PRO A 21 -4.57 11.19 20.94
CA PRO A 21 -5.65 10.22 20.79
C PRO A 21 -6.16 10.18 19.35
N PHE A 22 -6.60 9.01 18.93
CA PHE A 22 -7.39 8.84 17.70
C PHE A 22 -8.87 8.89 18.09
N MET A 23 -9.58 9.91 17.63
CA MET A 23 -10.94 10.24 18.08
C MET A 23 -12.02 9.84 17.06
N HIS A 24 -11.64 9.14 15.99
CA HIS A 24 -12.56 8.77 14.92
C HIS A 24 -12.64 7.26 14.77
N GLN A 25 -13.15 6.77 13.64
CA GLN A 25 -13.34 5.33 13.43
C GLN A 25 -12.27 4.76 12.51
N ALA A 26 -11.83 3.54 12.83
CA ALA A 26 -11.01 2.70 11.98
C ALA A 26 -11.81 1.45 11.61
N ILE A 27 -11.95 1.18 10.32
CA ILE A 27 -12.72 0.05 9.80
C ILE A 27 -11.98 -0.67 8.70
N PHE A 28 -12.30 -1.93 8.48
CA PHE A 28 -11.83 -2.66 7.30
C PHE A 28 -12.73 -2.37 6.10
N ASN A 29 -12.11 -2.25 4.92
CA ASN A 29 -12.80 -2.03 3.67
C ASN A 29 -12.34 -3.05 2.63
N ARG A 30 -13.18 -4.02 2.30
CA ARG A 30 -12.88 -5.10 1.36
C ARG A 30 -12.72 -4.64 -0.08
N ARG A 31 -13.15 -3.42 -0.39
CA ARG A 31 -13.01 -2.83 -1.73
C ARG A 31 -11.59 -2.38 -2.03
N LEU A 32 -10.76 -2.18 -1.01
CA LEU A 32 -9.35 -1.85 -1.19
C LEU A 32 -8.62 -3.07 -1.76
N LYS A 33 -7.88 -2.87 -2.86
CA LYS A 33 -7.16 -3.94 -3.57
C LYS A 33 -5.65 -3.81 -3.42
N THR A 34 -5.10 -2.68 -3.83
CA THR A 34 -3.65 -2.43 -3.82
C THR A 34 -3.24 -1.44 -2.74
N THR A 35 -4.18 -0.71 -2.18
CA THR A 35 -3.95 0.29 -1.13
C THR A 35 -4.08 -0.37 0.23
N GLY A 36 -3.13 -0.12 1.13
CA GLY A 36 -3.16 -0.68 2.50
C GLY A 36 -4.18 -0.01 3.39
N GLY A 37 -4.41 1.28 3.19
CA GLY A 37 -5.39 2.05 3.95
C GLY A 37 -5.65 3.40 3.30
N ARG A 38 -6.65 4.11 3.83
CA ARG A 38 -6.99 5.47 3.39
C ARG A 38 -7.45 6.31 4.56
N PHE A 39 -7.13 7.59 4.49
CA PHE A 39 -7.67 8.62 5.37
C PHE A 39 -8.74 9.41 4.63
N HIS A 40 -9.91 9.56 5.24
CA HIS A 40 -11.05 10.28 4.67
C HIS A 40 -11.15 11.66 5.30
N LEU A 41 -10.94 12.70 4.49
CA LEU A 41 -10.97 14.10 4.95
C LEU A 41 -12.34 14.53 5.45
N LYS A 42 -13.40 13.95 4.88
CA LYS A 42 -14.77 14.40 5.13
C LYS A 42 -15.21 14.16 6.58
N ASP A 43 -14.90 13.01 7.14
CA ASP A 43 -15.35 12.61 8.47
C ASP A 43 -14.22 12.13 9.39
N GLY A 44 -13.00 12.12 8.90
CA GLY A 44 -11.82 11.75 9.69
C GLY A 44 -11.63 10.26 9.92
N HIS A 45 -12.45 9.38 9.30
CA HIS A 45 -12.27 7.96 9.51
C HIS A 45 -11.11 7.39 8.68
N LEU A 46 -10.56 6.26 9.17
CA LEU A 46 -9.56 5.48 8.46
C LEU A 46 -10.17 4.16 8.01
N ASP A 47 -9.89 3.72 6.79
CA ASP A 47 -10.21 2.36 6.38
C ASP A 47 -8.94 1.62 5.96
N PHE A 48 -8.96 0.29 6.11
CA PHE A 48 -7.80 -0.56 5.91
C PHE A 48 -8.16 -1.79 5.09
N ASN A 49 -7.16 -2.33 4.40
CA ASN A 49 -7.30 -3.48 3.52
C ASN A 49 -7.20 -4.77 4.34
N PRO A 50 -8.31 -5.51 4.55
CA PRO A 50 -8.29 -6.71 5.38
C PRO A 50 -7.46 -7.83 4.78
N THR A 51 -7.44 -7.97 3.45
CA THR A 51 -6.64 -8.98 2.76
C THR A 51 -5.15 -8.71 2.96
N MET A 52 -4.72 -7.47 2.81
CA MET A 52 -3.32 -7.09 3.00
C MET A 52 -2.88 -7.30 4.46
N PHE A 53 -3.74 -7.02 5.43
CA PHE A 53 -3.47 -7.26 6.84
C PHE A 53 -3.33 -8.76 7.14
N ALA A 54 -4.12 -9.60 6.49
CA ALA A 54 -4.05 -11.05 6.67
C ALA A 54 -2.80 -11.66 6.03
N THR A 55 -2.41 -11.17 4.85
CA THR A 55 -1.27 -11.71 4.11
C THR A 55 0.07 -11.10 4.53
N HIS A 56 0.07 -9.89 5.09
CA HIS A 56 1.27 -9.18 5.53
C HIS A 56 1.12 -8.67 6.97
N PRO A 57 1.02 -9.57 7.97
CA PRO A 57 0.85 -9.14 9.36
C PRO A 57 2.01 -8.29 9.88
N GLU A 58 3.21 -8.46 9.33
CA GLU A 58 4.39 -7.66 9.67
C GLU A 58 4.27 -6.20 9.22
N ALA A 59 3.39 -5.90 8.27
CA ALA A 59 3.21 -4.55 7.72
C ALA A 59 2.08 -3.77 8.41
N ILE A 60 1.29 -4.40 9.27
CA ILE A 60 0.08 -3.81 9.86
C ILE A 60 0.38 -2.49 10.58
N ASP A 61 1.35 -2.49 11.49
CA ASP A 61 1.67 -1.30 12.29
C ASP A 61 2.18 -0.16 11.42
N GLY A 62 3.01 -0.47 10.42
CA GLY A 62 3.52 0.53 9.48
C GLY A 62 2.43 1.17 8.63
N ILE A 63 1.45 0.39 8.20
CA ILE A 63 0.31 0.89 7.43
C ILE A 63 -0.58 1.78 8.31
N ILE A 64 -0.86 1.35 9.55
CA ILE A 64 -1.64 2.14 10.50
C ILE A 64 -0.94 3.49 10.77
N LYS A 65 0.37 3.47 11.01
CA LYS A 65 1.16 4.69 11.23
C LYS A 65 1.13 5.63 10.04
N HIS A 66 1.13 5.09 8.81
CA HIS A 66 1.01 5.89 7.58
C HIS A 66 -0.31 6.68 7.58
N GLU A 67 -1.43 6.01 7.84
CA GLU A 67 -2.73 6.68 7.83
C GLU A 67 -2.90 7.62 9.02
N LEU A 68 -2.37 7.28 10.20
CA LEU A 68 -2.37 8.17 11.36
C LEU A 68 -1.52 9.42 11.13
N THR A 69 -0.46 9.32 10.32
CA THR A 69 0.34 10.49 9.95
C THR A 69 -0.50 11.50 9.16
N HIS A 70 -1.26 11.04 8.16
CA HIS A 70 -2.23 11.89 7.47
C HIS A 70 -3.25 12.50 8.44
N TYR A 71 -3.82 11.67 9.29
CA TYR A 71 -4.86 12.02 10.24
C TYR A 71 -4.42 13.15 11.18
N HIS A 72 -3.28 12.96 11.86
CA HIS A 72 -2.82 13.93 12.86
C HIS A 72 -2.33 15.23 12.23
N LEU A 73 -1.65 15.18 11.09
CA LEU A 73 -1.21 16.38 10.40
C LEU A 73 -2.37 17.19 9.85
N TYR A 74 -3.38 16.54 9.31
CA TYR A 74 -4.59 17.21 8.86
C TYR A 74 -5.30 17.92 10.03
N ALA A 75 -5.44 17.24 11.17
CA ALA A 75 -6.05 17.81 12.38
C ALA A 75 -5.28 19.01 12.92
N GLN A 76 -3.97 19.07 12.71
CA GLN A 76 -3.10 20.16 13.15
C GLN A 76 -2.95 21.27 12.10
N HIS A 77 -3.64 21.17 10.98
CA HIS A 77 -3.52 22.10 9.84
C HIS A 77 -2.08 22.19 9.31
N ARG A 78 -1.37 21.06 9.28
CA ARG A 78 -0.01 20.94 8.76
C ARG A 78 -0.01 20.17 7.44
N GLY A 79 1.15 20.06 6.79
CA GLY A 79 1.28 19.35 5.53
C GLY A 79 1.03 17.86 5.65
N TYR A 80 -0.16 17.39 5.28
CA TYR A 80 -0.62 16.02 5.47
C TYR A 80 -0.53 15.15 4.20
N LYS A 81 -0.14 15.71 3.07
CA LYS A 81 -0.03 14.98 1.80
C LYS A 81 1.33 14.28 1.70
N HIS A 82 1.40 13.20 0.91
CA HIS A 82 2.60 12.38 0.75
C HIS A 82 3.85 13.18 0.35
N GLY A 83 3.70 14.22 -0.46
CA GLY A 83 4.79 15.04 -0.91
C GLY A 83 5.23 16.12 0.08
N ASP A 84 4.46 16.35 1.14
CA ASP A 84 4.75 17.43 2.08
C ASP A 84 5.87 17.06 3.04
N HIS A 85 6.70 18.04 3.38
CA HIS A 85 7.81 17.87 4.30
C HIS A 85 7.36 17.39 5.68
N ASP A 86 6.27 17.95 6.20
CA ASP A 86 5.71 17.55 7.49
C ASP A 86 5.33 16.08 7.51
N PHE A 87 4.71 15.59 6.42
CA PHE A 87 4.33 14.19 6.30
C PHE A 87 5.57 13.27 6.31
N LYS A 88 6.54 13.57 5.47
CA LYS A 88 7.77 12.76 5.37
C LYS A 88 8.52 12.70 6.69
N THR A 89 8.62 13.83 7.38
CA THR A 89 9.32 13.93 8.66
C THR A 89 8.61 13.13 9.75
N LEU A 90 7.31 13.31 9.91
CA LEU A 90 6.56 12.61 10.94
C LEU A 90 6.50 11.10 10.68
N LEU A 91 6.29 10.70 9.42
CA LEU A 91 6.27 9.28 9.04
C LEU A 91 7.57 8.58 9.40
N ALA A 92 8.71 9.22 9.13
CA ALA A 92 10.02 8.69 9.50
C ALA A 92 10.20 8.61 11.02
N GLN A 93 9.74 9.61 11.76
CA GLN A 93 9.85 9.63 13.22
C GLN A 93 9.08 8.49 13.89
N VAL A 94 7.90 8.17 13.39
CA VAL A 94 7.07 7.10 13.97
C VAL A 94 7.38 5.71 13.40
N GLY A 95 8.22 5.64 12.37
CA GLY A 95 8.55 4.37 11.72
C GLY A 95 7.43 3.79 10.89
N GLY A 96 6.61 4.65 10.27
CA GLY A 96 5.53 4.22 9.41
C GLY A 96 6.00 3.75 8.04
N SER A 97 5.19 2.96 7.37
CA SER A 97 5.48 2.46 6.03
C SER A 97 5.19 3.52 4.97
N ARG A 98 6.15 3.76 4.09
CA ARG A 98 5.97 4.71 2.99
C ARG A 98 5.08 4.15 1.88
N TYR A 99 5.16 2.83 1.66
CA TYR A 99 4.42 2.14 0.61
C TYR A 99 3.74 0.90 1.19
N ALA A 100 2.58 0.55 0.64
CA ALA A 100 1.93 -0.71 0.93
C ALA A 100 2.77 -1.87 0.37
N PRO A 101 2.74 -3.07 1.01
CA PRO A 101 3.36 -4.25 0.44
C PRO A 101 2.79 -4.57 -0.93
N ALA A 102 3.64 -5.06 -1.84
CA ALA A 102 3.17 -5.52 -3.14
C ALA A 102 2.21 -6.71 -2.95
N PRO A 103 1.10 -6.76 -3.70
CA PRO A 103 0.20 -7.91 -3.66
C PRO A 103 0.93 -9.18 -4.11
N ASP A 104 0.66 -10.32 -3.45
CA ASP A 104 1.34 -11.60 -3.71
C ASP A 104 1.08 -12.16 -5.10
N HIS A 105 0.08 -11.68 -5.81
CA HIS A 105 -0.39 -12.22 -7.09
C HIS A 105 -0.31 -11.24 -8.25
N THR A 106 0.68 -10.36 -8.24
CA THR A 106 0.77 -9.32 -9.25
C THR A 106 1.21 -9.80 -10.61
N ALA A 107 1.93 -10.92 -10.68
CA ALA A 107 2.62 -11.33 -11.90
C ALA A 107 2.10 -12.65 -12.41
N LYS A 108 0.88 -12.68 -12.96
CA LYS A 108 0.31 -13.87 -13.63
C LYS A 108 1.00 -14.20 -14.95
N TRP A 109 1.62 -13.21 -15.57
CA TRP A 109 2.19 -13.32 -16.91
C TRP A 109 3.68 -13.05 -16.85
N HIS A 110 4.49 -14.05 -17.25
CA HIS A 110 5.93 -13.93 -17.32
C HIS A 110 6.35 -13.92 -18.79
N TYR A 111 7.02 -12.84 -19.17
CA TYR A 111 7.60 -12.66 -20.51
C TYR A 111 9.11 -12.58 -20.42
N GLN A 112 9.79 -13.10 -21.40
CA GLN A 112 11.23 -13.02 -21.49
C GLN A 112 11.64 -12.47 -22.87
N CYS A 113 12.64 -11.60 -22.88
CA CYS A 113 13.19 -11.11 -24.14
C CYS A 113 13.95 -12.25 -24.85
N HIS A 114 13.58 -12.52 -26.10
CA HIS A 114 14.23 -13.55 -26.90
C HIS A 114 15.69 -13.22 -27.20
N HIS A 115 16.04 -11.94 -27.22
CA HIS A 115 17.37 -11.48 -27.60
C HIS A 115 18.31 -11.34 -26.40
N CYS A 116 17.95 -10.57 -25.35
CA CYS A 116 18.85 -10.30 -24.21
C CYS A 116 18.53 -11.09 -22.95
N GLY A 117 17.44 -11.85 -22.91
CA GLY A 117 17.05 -12.67 -21.79
C GLY A 117 16.41 -11.91 -20.61
N ALA A 118 16.13 -10.62 -20.75
CA ALA A 118 15.49 -9.85 -19.69
C ALA A 118 14.10 -10.37 -19.38
N ASP A 119 13.78 -10.45 -18.10
CA ASP A 119 12.48 -10.94 -17.63
C ASP A 119 11.53 -9.79 -17.36
N TYR A 120 10.26 -9.99 -17.70
CA TYR A 120 9.17 -9.04 -17.47
C TYR A 120 7.99 -9.76 -16.86
N TYR A 121 7.49 -9.22 -15.76
CA TYR A 121 6.33 -9.77 -15.04
C TYR A 121 5.19 -8.75 -15.10
N ARG A 122 4.00 -9.23 -15.47
CA ARG A 122 2.82 -8.37 -15.64
C ARG A 122 1.59 -9.02 -15.03
N SER A 123 0.71 -8.21 -14.46
CA SER A 123 -0.57 -8.68 -13.91
C SER A 123 -1.62 -8.89 -15.00
N ARG A 124 -1.42 -8.30 -16.16
CA ARG A 124 -2.31 -8.40 -17.33
C ARG A 124 -1.54 -8.87 -18.55
N LYS A 125 -2.22 -9.59 -19.43
CA LYS A 125 -1.65 -9.98 -20.70
C LYS A 125 -1.34 -8.75 -21.56
N ILE A 126 -0.13 -8.70 -22.09
CA ILE A 126 0.30 -7.61 -22.97
C ILE A 126 0.26 -8.03 -24.44
N ASN A 127 0.13 -7.04 -25.33
CA ASN A 127 0.19 -7.28 -26.76
C ASN A 127 1.64 -7.34 -27.23
N LEU A 128 2.11 -8.54 -27.56
CA LEU A 128 3.49 -8.78 -27.98
C LEU A 128 3.86 -8.13 -29.31
N GLN A 129 2.88 -7.74 -30.13
CA GLN A 129 3.13 -7.01 -31.36
C GLN A 129 3.43 -5.54 -31.09
N ARG A 130 2.87 -5.00 -30.00
CA ARG A 130 3.00 -3.59 -29.63
C ARG A 130 4.17 -3.33 -28.68
N TYR A 131 4.41 -4.23 -27.74
CA TYR A 131 5.42 -4.06 -26.68
C TYR A 131 6.68 -4.85 -27.00
N ARG A 132 7.83 -4.23 -26.79
CA ARG A 132 9.15 -4.80 -27.01
C ARG A 132 9.99 -4.67 -25.73
N CYS A 133 11.15 -5.36 -25.70
CA CYS A 133 12.08 -5.23 -24.59
C CYS A 133 12.55 -3.78 -24.43
N GLY A 134 12.46 -3.26 -23.21
CA GLY A 134 12.89 -1.89 -22.89
C GLY A 134 14.40 -1.70 -22.96
N ARG A 135 15.19 -2.80 -22.95
CA ARG A 135 16.66 -2.74 -23.00
C ARG A 135 17.21 -2.80 -24.41
N CYS A 136 16.72 -3.74 -25.22
CA CYS A 136 17.31 -4.01 -26.53
C CYS A 136 16.31 -3.94 -27.67
N HIS A 137 15.02 -3.66 -27.40
CA HIS A 137 13.91 -3.64 -28.36
C HIS A 137 13.66 -5.00 -29.03
N GLY A 138 14.14 -6.09 -28.41
CA GLY A 138 13.93 -7.44 -28.90
C GLY A 138 12.49 -7.92 -28.69
N GLN A 139 12.14 -9.02 -29.37
CA GLN A 139 10.83 -9.65 -29.23
C GLN A 139 10.66 -10.26 -27.85
N LEU A 140 9.53 -9.99 -27.19
CA LEU A 140 9.14 -10.64 -25.94
C LEU A 140 8.40 -11.94 -26.25
N VAL A 141 8.64 -12.97 -25.44
CA VAL A 141 8.01 -14.29 -25.56
C VAL A 141 7.34 -14.63 -24.26
N LEU A 142 6.08 -15.09 -24.33
CA LEU A 142 5.36 -15.57 -23.14
C LEU A 142 5.98 -16.87 -22.63
N GLN A 143 6.42 -16.88 -21.37
CA GLN A 143 7.00 -18.05 -20.73
C GLN A 143 5.97 -18.83 -19.90
N ALA A 144 5.11 -18.11 -19.15
CA ALA A 144 4.11 -18.73 -18.31
C ALA A 144 2.92 -17.81 -18.11
N ALA A 145 1.73 -18.41 -17.99
CA ALA A 145 0.51 -17.75 -17.55
C ALA A 145 -0.06 -18.57 -16.41
N GLU A 146 -0.08 -18.00 -15.22
CA GLU A 146 -0.68 -18.67 -14.06
C GLU A 146 -2.18 -18.40 -14.07
N SER A 147 -2.96 -19.48 -14.07
CA SER A 147 -4.40 -19.39 -13.85
C SER A 147 -4.68 -19.58 -12.36
N LEU A 148 -5.21 -18.56 -11.75
CA LEU A 148 -5.69 -18.61 -10.38
C LEU A 148 -7.19 -18.76 -10.35
#